data_313a297d1fc19aa9b3795c01b0651112
#
_entry.id   313a297d1fc19aa9b3795c01b0651112
#
_cell.length_a   1.000
_cell.length_b   1.000
_cell.length_c   1.000
_cell.angle_alpha   90.00
_cell.angle_beta   90.00
_cell.angle_gamma   90.00
#
_symmetry.space_group_name_H-M   'P 1'
#
loop_
_entity.id
_entity.type
_entity.pdbx_description
1 polymer ?
#
loop_
_entity_poly.entity_id
_entity_poly.type
_entity_poly.pdbx_seq_one_letter_code
_entity_poly.pdbx_strand_id
1 'polypeptide(L)'
;MIEVKNLSKTFRLKSGNVDALNDVSLSVDDGTVYGVIGYSGAGKSTLVRCLNLLEVPDQGIITVGEYRNIQVKNGVPYYEGRVMSSKQKNQMRRGIGMIFQHFNLLERSTVFDNIAYPLKYTGRSRAEIDGRVRELLELVDLQDKIDAFPSQLSGGQKQRVAIARALAANPRILLSDEATSALDPDATESILTLLKDLNRKLGITIVIITHEMAVIKTIADRVAVMEEGKIVEEGSVYDIFSEPKAAITRKFISSSSPLGKIDKLIAEESSLTQVKPGELLVKLIFQKDCVGEHVLTTTAQRFALDLNIILANVEYLHGNPLGGTIGILSGEAENLQKGIRFLEENHVRVEVLKDGRVD
;
A
#
# COMPACT_ATOMS: atom_id res chain seq x y z
N MET A 1 1.04 -13.85 -12.07
CA MET A 1 0.03 -12.89 -12.52
C MET A 1 -1.26 -13.11 -11.74
N ILE A 2 -1.86 -12.02 -11.26
CA ILE A 2 -3.21 -12.03 -10.69
C ILE A 2 -4.07 -11.15 -11.59
N GLU A 3 -5.22 -11.63 -12.01
CA GLU A 3 -6.20 -10.84 -12.75
C GLU A 3 -7.60 -11.10 -12.19
N VAL A 4 -8.34 -10.04 -11.96
CA VAL A 4 -9.72 -10.09 -11.47
C VAL A 4 -10.58 -9.29 -12.42
N LYS A 5 -11.73 -9.85 -12.81
CA LYS A 5 -12.71 -9.17 -13.70
C LYS A 5 -14.11 -9.26 -13.09
N ASN A 6 -14.73 -8.11 -12.94
CA ASN A 6 -16.11 -7.92 -12.52
C ASN A 6 -16.46 -8.70 -11.24
N LEU A 7 -15.55 -8.68 -10.25
CA LEU A 7 -15.71 -9.41 -9.00
C LEU A 7 -16.71 -8.70 -8.09
N SER A 8 -17.74 -9.43 -7.66
CA SER A 8 -18.74 -8.88 -6.74
C SER A 8 -18.97 -9.84 -5.57
N LYS A 9 -19.18 -9.27 -4.38
CA LYS A 9 -19.45 -10.00 -3.15
C LYS A 9 -20.39 -9.21 -2.25
N THR A 10 -21.52 -9.82 -1.92
CA THR A 10 -22.51 -9.29 -0.98
C THR A 10 -22.59 -10.19 0.25
N PHE A 11 -22.47 -9.63 1.42
CA PHE A 11 -22.76 -10.32 2.70
C PHE A 11 -24.19 -10.05 3.11
N ARG A 12 -24.95 -11.12 3.35
CA ARG A 12 -26.33 -11.05 3.85
C ARG A 12 -26.33 -11.10 5.37
N LEU A 13 -26.53 -9.97 6.00
CA LEU A 13 -26.58 -9.83 7.46
C LEU A 13 -28.02 -9.68 7.93
N LYS A 14 -28.29 -9.93 9.21
CA LYS A 14 -29.62 -9.68 9.80
C LYS A 14 -30.03 -8.20 9.74
N SER A 15 -29.04 -7.30 9.70
CA SER A 15 -29.21 -5.84 9.61
C SER A 15 -29.37 -5.32 8.17
N GLY A 16 -29.29 -6.19 7.16
CA GLY A 16 -29.35 -5.81 5.75
C GLY A 16 -28.19 -6.40 4.92
N ASN A 17 -28.20 -6.18 3.65
CA ASN A 17 -27.13 -6.60 2.75
C ASN A 17 -25.97 -5.58 2.76
N VAL A 18 -24.73 -6.08 2.72
CA VAL A 18 -23.53 -5.26 2.60
C VAL A 18 -22.77 -5.70 1.33
N ASP A 19 -22.71 -4.83 0.34
CA ASP A 19 -21.96 -5.04 -0.88
C ASP A 19 -20.47 -4.75 -0.61
N ALA A 20 -19.74 -5.79 -0.24
CA ALA A 20 -18.33 -5.67 0.12
C ALA A 20 -17.42 -5.51 -1.10
N LEU A 21 -17.81 -6.08 -2.26
CA LEU A 21 -17.17 -5.87 -3.54
C LEU A 21 -18.26 -5.63 -4.59
N ASN A 22 -18.07 -4.61 -5.42
CA ASN A 22 -19.02 -4.20 -6.44
C ASN A 22 -18.27 -3.96 -7.76
N ASP A 23 -18.28 -4.97 -8.63
CA ASP A 23 -17.69 -4.90 -9.97
C ASP A 23 -16.17 -4.58 -9.97
N VAL A 24 -15.42 -5.18 -9.06
CA VAL A 24 -13.99 -4.95 -8.92
C VAL A 24 -13.23 -5.66 -10.05
N SER A 25 -12.38 -4.89 -10.74
CA SER A 25 -11.45 -5.42 -11.74
C SER A 25 -10.05 -4.86 -11.46
N LEU A 26 -9.02 -5.71 -11.46
CA LEU A 26 -7.61 -5.32 -11.28
C LEU A 26 -6.67 -6.33 -11.94
N SER A 27 -5.45 -5.89 -12.21
CA SER A 27 -4.36 -6.73 -12.72
C SER A 27 -3.08 -6.47 -11.96
N VAL A 28 -2.42 -7.56 -11.53
CA VAL A 28 -1.13 -7.51 -10.84
C VAL A 28 -0.11 -8.34 -11.62
N ASP A 29 0.96 -7.70 -12.04
CA ASP A 29 2.04 -8.32 -12.77
C ASP A 29 2.87 -9.25 -11.89
N ASP A 30 3.48 -10.27 -12.50
CA ASP A 30 4.37 -11.18 -11.76
C ASP A 30 5.60 -10.45 -11.20
N GLY A 31 5.96 -10.79 -9.97
CA GLY A 31 7.15 -10.25 -9.29
C GLY A 31 7.00 -8.81 -8.79
N THR A 32 5.82 -8.20 -8.90
CA THR A 32 5.57 -6.84 -8.39
C THR A 32 5.02 -6.86 -6.96
N VAL A 33 5.20 -5.75 -6.26
CA VAL A 33 4.52 -5.48 -4.99
C VAL A 33 3.36 -4.53 -5.27
N TYR A 34 2.14 -5.01 -5.06
CA TYR A 34 0.91 -4.30 -5.34
C TYR A 34 0.18 -3.94 -4.04
N GLY A 35 -0.04 -2.65 -3.84
CA GLY A 35 -0.77 -2.12 -2.70
C GLY A 35 -2.28 -2.03 -2.95
N VAL A 36 -3.08 -2.27 -1.93
CA VAL A 36 -4.52 -1.96 -1.93
C VAL A 36 -4.82 -1.14 -0.69
N ILE A 37 -5.23 0.10 -0.89
CA ILE A 37 -5.54 1.05 0.19
C ILE A 37 -7.02 1.44 0.20
N GLY A 38 -7.49 1.91 1.34
CA GLY A 38 -8.87 2.36 1.53
C GLY A 38 -9.22 2.41 3.00
N TYR A 39 -10.30 3.08 3.36
CA TYR A 39 -10.78 3.10 4.77
C TYR A 39 -11.24 1.72 5.25
N SER A 40 -11.40 1.58 6.56
CA SER A 40 -12.04 0.39 7.12
C SER A 40 -13.42 0.20 6.48
N GLY A 41 -13.73 -1.04 6.09
CA GLY A 41 -14.99 -1.34 5.40
C GLY A 41 -14.97 -1.13 3.88
N ALA A 42 -13.91 -0.63 3.26
CA ALA A 42 -13.83 -0.43 1.81
C ALA A 42 -13.80 -1.74 0.96
N GLY A 43 -13.73 -2.92 1.60
CA GLY A 43 -13.74 -4.22 0.91
C GLY A 43 -12.37 -4.87 0.71
N LYS A 44 -11.28 -4.25 1.15
CA LYS A 44 -9.89 -4.71 0.94
C LYS A 44 -9.63 -6.16 1.38
N SER A 45 -9.92 -6.49 2.63
CA SER A 45 -9.73 -7.85 3.16
C SER A 45 -10.64 -8.86 2.48
N THR A 46 -11.84 -8.46 2.06
CA THR A 46 -12.76 -9.30 1.27
C THR A 46 -12.13 -9.59 -0.10
N LEU A 47 -11.57 -8.59 -0.78
CA LEU A 47 -10.89 -8.76 -2.06
C LEU A 47 -9.77 -9.81 -1.95
N VAL A 48 -8.85 -9.66 -0.99
CA VAL A 48 -7.73 -10.59 -0.82
C VAL A 48 -8.20 -12.00 -0.46
N ARG A 49 -9.22 -12.14 0.37
CA ARG A 49 -9.81 -13.44 0.70
C ARG A 49 -10.55 -14.08 -0.48
N CYS A 50 -11.03 -13.28 -1.43
CA CYS A 50 -11.58 -13.80 -2.68
C CYS A 50 -10.47 -14.31 -3.62
N LEU A 51 -9.30 -13.69 -3.66
CA LEU A 51 -8.17 -14.13 -4.50
C LEU A 51 -7.72 -15.57 -4.19
N ASN A 52 -7.80 -15.99 -2.92
CA ASN A 52 -7.46 -17.36 -2.51
C ASN A 52 -8.69 -18.23 -2.24
N LEU A 53 -9.90 -17.77 -2.59
CA LEU A 53 -11.18 -18.43 -2.36
C LEU A 53 -11.41 -18.82 -0.88
N LEU A 54 -10.82 -18.11 0.09
CA LEU A 54 -11.24 -18.19 1.50
C LEU A 54 -12.64 -17.63 1.65
N GLU A 55 -12.92 -16.51 0.96
CA GLU A 55 -14.27 -16.04 0.68
C GLU A 55 -14.59 -16.34 -0.78
N VAL A 56 -15.72 -16.95 -1.05
CA VAL A 56 -16.15 -17.17 -2.42
C VAL A 56 -16.97 -15.96 -2.86
N PRO A 57 -16.58 -15.24 -3.92
CA PRO A 57 -17.37 -14.14 -4.45
C PRO A 57 -18.70 -14.65 -5.03
N ASP A 58 -19.66 -13.75 -5.23
CA ASP A 58 -20.95 -14.14 -5.82
C ASP A 58 -20.84 -14.32 -7.32
N GLN A 59 -20.02 -13.47 -7.97
CA GLN A 59 -19.73 -13.53 -9.40
C GLN A 59 -18.39 -12.91 -9.74
N GLY A 60 -17.90 -13.18 -10.94
CA GLY A 60 -16.68 -12.62 -11.53
C GLY A 60 -15.73 -13.68 -12.04
N ILE A 61 -14.57 -13.26 -12.49
CA ILE A 61 -13.50 -14.13 -12.99
C ILE A 61 -12.23 -13.84 -12.21
N ILE A 62 -11.55 -14.89 -11.75
CA ILE A 62 -10.28 -14.81 -11.03
C ILE A 62 -9.24 -15.62 -11.80
N THR A 63 -8.11 -15.00 -12.08
CA THR A 63 -6.87 -15.67 -12.49
C THR A 63 -5.84 -15.48 -11.41
N VAL A 64 -5.25 -16.56 -10.91
CA VAL A 64 -4.24 -16.51 -9.85
C VAL A 64 -3.21 -17.62 -10.04
N GLY A 65 -1.97 -17.22 -10.31
CA GLY A 65 -0.89 -18.15 -10.61
C GLY A 65 -1.19 -19.03 -11.84
N GLU A 66 -1.24 -20.34 -11.63
CA GLU A 66 -1.53 -21.34 -12.69
C GLU A 66 -3.03 -21.49 -12.95
N TYR A 67 -3.86 -21.09 -12.02
CA TYR A 67 -5.33 -21.20 -12.13
C TYR A 67 -5.87 -20.01 -12.92
N ARG A 68 -6.03 -20.20 -14.22
CA ARG A 68 -6.54 -19.17 -15.13
C ARG A 68 -8.04 -19.27 -15.29
N ASN A 69 -8.72 -18.11 -15.34
CA ASN A 69 -10.15 -18.02 -15.64
C ASN A 69 -11.06 -18.86 -14.72
N ILE A 70 -10.84 -18.81 -13.41
CA ILE A 70 -11.81 -19.34 -12.45
C ILE A 70 -13.05 -18.47 -12.55
N GLN A 71 -14.12 -19.00 -13.15
CA GLN A 71 -15.41 -18.30 -13.23
C GLN A 71 -16.21 -18.57 -11.98
N VAL A 72 -16.71 -17.51 -11.35
CA VAL A 72 -17.63 -17.66 -10.22
C VAL A 72 -19.02 -17.20 -10.66
N LYS A 73 -20.01 -18.07 -10.44
CA LYS A 73 -21.43 -17.83 -10.75
C LYS A 73 -22.27 -18.25 -9.55
N ASN A 74 -23.08 -17.33 -9.03
CA ASN A 74 -23.95 -17.58 -7.86
C ASN A 74 -23.20 -18.19 -6.66
N GLY A 75 -21.99 -17.69 -6.36
CA GLY A 75 -21.18 -18.19 -5.27
C GLY A 75 -20.53 -19.57 -5.50
N VAL A 76 -20.55 -20.09 -6.72
CA VAL A 76 -19.92 -21.36 -7.07
C VAL A 76 -18.75 -21.15 -8.03
N PRO A 77 -17.51 -21.51 -7.65
CA PRO A 77 -16.35 -21.39 -8.54
C PRO A 77 -16.27 -22.56 -9.51
N TYR A 78 -16.06 -22.24 -10.78
CA TYR A 78 -15.84 -23.19 -11.89
C TYR A 78 -14.44 -23.01 -12.44
N TYR A 79 -13.75 -24.13 -12.67
CA TYR A 79 -12.45 -24.18 -13.33
C TYR A 79 -12.53 -25.20 -14.47
N GLU A 80 -12.07 -24.81 -15.67
CA GLU A 80 -12.17 -25.64 -16.88
C GLU A 80 -13.61 -26.16 -17.15
N GLY A 81 -14.60 -25.31 -16.91
CA GLY A 81 -16.01 -25.63 -17.15
C GLY A 81 -16.67 -26.54 -16.10
N ARG A 82 -15.95 -26.96 -15.05
CA ARG A 82 -16.47 -27.83 -13.97
C ARG A 82 -16.43 -27.13 -12.62
N VAL A 83 -17.32 -27.52 -11.72
CA VAL A 83 -17.33 -27.02 -10.34
C VAL A 83 -15.97 -27.39 -9.69
N MET A 84 -15.33 -26.39 -9.12
CA MET A 84 -14.02 -26.57 -8.51
C MET A 84 -14.08 -27.40 -7.24
N SER A 85 -13.43 -28.55 -7.25
CA SER A 85 -13.38 -29.47 -6.10
C SER A 85 -12.59 -28.90 -4.93
N SER A 86 -12.83 -29.41 -3.72
CA SER A 86 -12.04 -29.05 -2.52
C SER A 86 -10.54 -29.33 -2.69
N LYS A 87 -10.19 -30.41 -3.41
CA LYS A 87 -8.80 -30.75 -3.73
C LYS A 87 -8.15 -29.68 -4.60
N GLN A 88 -8.81 -29.22 -5.65
CA GLN A 88 -8.31 -28.15 -6.53
C GLN A 88 -8.16 -26.80 -5.76
N LYS A 89 -9.15 -26.44 -4.93
CA LYS A 89 -9.07 -25.22 -4.08
C LYS A 89 -7.86 -25.30 -3.14
N ASN A 90 -7.64 -26.44 -2.49
CA ASN A 90 -6.51 -26.63 -1.60
C ASN A 90 -5.17 -26.60 -2.34
N GLN A 91 -5.11 -27.14 -3.56
CA GLN A 91 -3.91 -27.10 -4.38
C GLN A 91 -3.62 -25.65 -4.84
N MET A 92 -4.62 -24.89 -5.25
CA MET A 92 -4.47 -23.46 -5.56
C MET A 92 -3.95 -22.67 -4.38
N ARG A 93 -4.52 -22.87 -3.18
CA ARG A 93 -4.10 -22.19 -1.95
C ARG A 93 -2.66 -22.49 -1.53
N ARG A 94 -2.11 -23.66 -1.89
CA ARG A 94 -0.69 -23.98 -1.65
C ARG A 94 0.27 -23.12 -2.47
N GLY A 95 -0.16 -22.64 -3.64
CA GLY A 95 0.59 -21.70 -4.47
C GLY A 95 0.50 -20.24 -3.99
N ILE A 96 -0.27 -19.99 -2.92
CA ILE A 96 -0.54 -18.64 -2.38
C ILE A 96 -0.22 -18.65 -0.89
N GLY A 97 0.80 -17.90 -0.48
CA GLY A 97 1.05 -17.61 0.92
C GLY A 97 0.10 -16.52 1.43
N MET A 98 -0.33 -16.62 2.68
CA MET A 98 -1.14 -15.57 3.29
C MET A 98 -0.60 -15.19 4.67
N ILE A 99 -0.43 -13.89 4.87
CA ILE A 99 -0.05 -13.26 6.12
C ILE A 99 -1.29 -12.54 6.65
N PHE A 100 -1.66 -12.83 7.89
CA PHE A 100 -2.86 -12.30 8.53
C PHE A 100 -2.51 -11.19 9.51
N GLN A 101 -3.42 -10.29 9.75
CA GLN A 101 -3.31 -9.15 10.66
C GLN A 101 -2.90 -9.56 12.10
N HIS A 102 -3.44 -10.66 12.63
CA HIS A 102 -3.21 -11.15 13.99
C HIS A 102 -2.26 -12.35 14.03
N PHE A 103 -1.29 -12.44 13.09
CA PHE A 103 -0.31 -13.52 12.95
C PHE A 103 -0.94 -14.91 12.75
N ASN A 104 -2.02 -15.25 13.42
CA ASN A 104 -2.75 -16.52 13.40
C ASN A 104 -1.82 -17.73 13.64
N LEU A 105 -0.86 -17.59 14.57
CA LEU A 105 0.02 -18.67 14.95
C LEU A 105 -0.71 -19.71 15.80
N LEU A 106 -0.28 -20.95 15.70
CA LEU A 106 -0.73 -22.03 16.55
C LEU A 106 -0.07 -21.88 17.93
N GLU A 107 -0.79 -21.28 18.88
CA GLU A 107 -0.26 -20.87 20.19
C GLU A 107 0.35 -22.02 21.02
N ARG A 108 -0.15 -23.25 20.83
CA ARG A 108 0.31 -24.46 21.53
C ARG A 108 1.36 -25.25 20.74
N SER A 109 1.89 -24.68 19.70
CA SER A 109 2.90 -25.28 18.80
C SER A 109 4.15 -24.42 18.79
N THR A 110 5.30 -25.05 18.64
CA THR A 110 6.57 -24.33 18.53
C THR A 110 6.65 -23.53 17.22
N VAL A 111 7.67 -22.70 17.09
CA VAL A 111 8.01 -21.99 15.83
C VAL A 111 8.23 -23.00 14.72
N PHE A 112 8.98 -24.09 14.99
CA PHE A 112 9.16 -25.20 14.05
C PHE A 112 7.84 -25.74 13.54
N ASP A 113 6.93 -26.12 14.44
CA ASP A 113 5.64 -26.70 14.08
C ASP A 113 4.73 -25.73 13.33
N ASN A 114 4.78 -24.44 13.67
CA ASN A 114 4.05 -23.42 12.94
C ASN A 114 4.49 -23.34 11.49
N ILE A 115 5.81 -23.29 11.23
CA ILE A 115 6.39 -23.19 9.88
C ILE A 115 6.20 -24.52 9.13
N ALA A 116 6.35 -25.67 9.80
CA ALA A 116 6.16 -26.98 9.21
C ALA A 116 4.70 -27.31 8.87
N TYR A 117 3.72 -26.61 9.50
CA TYR A 117 2.30 -26.95 9.37
C TYR A 117 1.79 -27.04 7.91
N PRO A 118 2.09 -26.10 7.01
CA PRO A 118 1.66 -26.21 5.61
C PRO A 118 2.28 -27.37 4.86
N LEU A 119 3.40 -27.93 5.36
CA LEU A 119 4.14 -29.00 4.70
C LEU A 119 3.67 -30.40 5.13
N LYS A 120 2.94 -30.55 6.24
CA LYS A 120 2.52 -31.85 6.82
C LYS A 120 1.76 -32.75 5.85
N TYR A 121 1.08 -32.18 4.84
CA TYR A 121 0.25 -32.93 3.89
C TYR A 121 0.76 -32.83 2.45
N THR A 122 2.05 -32.58 2.26
CA THR A 122 2.65 -32.43 0.92
C THR A 122 3.35 -33.69 0.43
N GLY A 123 3.40 -34.75 1.24
CA GLY A 123 4.14 -35.98 0.94
C GLY A 123 5.65 -35.90 1.15
N ARG A 124 6.17 -34.79 1.67
CA ARG A 124 7.59 -34.59 1.99
C ARG A 124 8.00 -35.45 3.19
N SER A 125 9.23 -35.94 3.18
CA SER A 125 9.84 -36.61 4.30
C SER A 125 10.10 -35.67 5.47
N ARG A 126 10.27 -36.21 6.67
CA ARG A 126 10.58 -35.41 7.87
C ARG A 126 11.90 -34.63 7.70
N ALA A 127 12.88 -35.20 7.05
CA ALA A 127 14.18 -34.55 6.80
C ALA A 127 14.05 -33.37 5.84
N GLU A 128 13.24 -33.49 4.78
CA GLU A 128 12.96 -32.38 3.85
C GLU A 128 12.19 -31.26 4.54
N ILE A 129 11.26 -31.59 5.44
CA ILE A 129 10.53 -30.58 6.21
C ILE A 129 11.48 -29.88 7.19
N ASP A 130 12.31 -30.58 7.91
CA ASP A 130 13.31 -30.01 8.82
C ASP A 130 14.27 -29.06 8.08
N GLY A 131 14.82 -29.52 6.97
CA GLY A 131 15.71 -28.69 6.14
C GLY A 131 15.02 -27.40 5.66
N ARG A 132 13.78 -27.51 5.18
CA ARG A 132 13.01 -26.34 4.71
C ARG A 132 12.67 -25.36 5.84
N VAL A 133 12.32 -25.87 7.02
CA VAL A 133 12.04 -24.99 8.17
C VAL A 133 13.28 -24.22 8.60
N ARG A 134 14.47 -24.88 8.64
CA ARG A 134 15.74 -24.19 8.98
C ARG A 134 16.13 -23.14 7.96
N GLU A 135 15.99 -23.43 6.67
CA GLU A 135 16.19 -22.45 5.58
C GLU A 135 15.28 -21.20 5.76
N LEU A 136 14.01 -21.43 6.10
CA LEU A 136 13.07 -20.34 6.30
C LEU A 136 13.36 -19.54 7.58
N LEU A 137 13.81 -20.20 8.65
CA LEU A 137 14.23 -19.51 9.87
C LEU A 137 15.48 -18.66 9.65
N GLU A 138 16.42 -19.11 8.83
CA GLU A 138 17.56 -18.31 8.40
C GLU A 138 17.10 -17.07 7.58
N LEU A 139 16.15 -17.27 6.66
CA LEU A 139 15.61 -16.21 5.82
C LEU A 139 14.91 -15.09 6.62
N VAL A 140 14.30 -15.43 7.76
CA VAL A 140 13.60 -14.47 8.63
C VAL A 140 14.37 -14.13 9.91
N ASP A 141 15.61 -14.58 10.06
CA ASP A 141 16.51 -14.24 11.17
C ASP A 141 16.00 -14.67 12.55
N LEU A 142 15.57 -15.95 12.64
CA LEU A 142 14.99 -16.55 13.84
C LEU A 142 15.50 -17.97 14.13
N GLN A 143 16.75 -18.30 13.73
CA GLN A 143 17.31 -19.65 13.90
C GLN A 143 17.35 -20.09 15.36
N ASP A 144 17.62 -19.15 16.28
CA ASP A 144 17.70 -19.37 17.74
C ASP A 144 16.34 -19.59 18.41
N LYS A 145 15.23 -19.37 17.69
CA LYS A 145 13.86 -19.46 18.20
C LYS A 145 13.09 -20.70 17.75
N ILE A 146 13.75 -21.66 17.12
CA ILE A 146 13.11 -22.83 16.52
C ILE A 146 12.17 -23.59 17.47
N ASP A 147 12.56 -23.74 18.73
CA ASP A 147 11.81 -24.48 19.76
C ASP A 147 10.94 -23.56 20.63
N ALA A 148 10.97 -22.24 20.40
CA ALA A 148 10.17 -21.28 21.16
C ALA A 148 8.67 -21.41 20.82
N PHE A 149 7.82 -21.04 21.75
CA PHE A 149 6.38 -20.91 21.55
C PHE A 149 6.00 -19.44 21.21
N PRO A 150 4.88 -19.19 20.51
CA PRO A 150 4.44 -17.84 20.17
C PRO A 150 4.37 -16.87 21.37
N SER A 151 4.00 -17.37 22.56
CA SER A 151 3.95 -16.56 23.79
C SER A 151 5.32 -16.03 24.24
N GLN A 152 6.41 -16.59 23.75
CA GLN A 152 7.79 -16.20 24.07
C GLN A 152 8.39 -15.23 23.04
N LEU A 153 7.61 -14.81 22.04
CA LEU A 153 8.05 -13.98 20.92
C LEU A 153 7.47 -12.57 21.02
N SER A 154 8.27 -11.58 20.59
CA SER A 154 7.78 -10.23 20.35
C SER A 154 6.80 -10.19 19.16
N GLY A 155 6.07 -9.09 18.97
CA GLY A 155 5.18 -8.89 17.84
C GLY A 155 5.88 -9.05 16.49
N GLY A 156 7.03 -8.40 16.32
CA GLY A 156 7.85 -8.52 15.11
C GLY A 156 8.36 -9.94 14.86
N GLN A 157 8.76 -10.66 15.92
CA GLN A 157 9.17 -12.06 15.80
C GLN A 157 7.99 -12.96 15.41
N LYS A 158 6.81 -12.77 15.98
CA LYS A 158 5.58 -13.49 15.57
C LYS A 158 5.27 -13.27 14.10
N GLN A 159 5.42 -12.05 13.63
CA GLN A 159 5.21 -11.70 12.23
C GLN A 159 6.23 -12.38 11.31
N ARG A 160 7.50 -12.42 11.69
CA ARG A 160 8.55 -13.15 10.95
C ARG A 160 8.23 -14.65 10.86
N VAL A 161 7.73 -15.27 11.93
CA VAL A 161 7.26 -16.67 11.91
C VAL A 161 6.06 -16.85 10.98
N ALA A 162 5.09 -15.89 10.98
CA ALA A 162 3.94 -15.93 10.08
C ALA A 162 4.36 -15.82 8.62
N ILE A 163 5.35 -14.98 8.30
CA ILE A 163 5.95 -14.86 6.96
C ILE A 163 6.64 -16.16 6.57
N ALA A 164 7.50 -16.73 7.42
CA ALA A 164 8.17 -18.00 7.17
C ALA A 164 7.16 -19.14 6.89
N ARG A 165 6.10 -19.23 7.70
CA ARG A 165 5.00 -20.17 7.48
C ARG A 165 4.29 -19.95 6.14
N ALA A 166 4.02 -18.71 5.76
CA ALA A 166 3.40 -18.38 4.48
C ALA A 166 4.27 -18.81 3.28
N LEU A 167 5.61 -18.75 3.43
CA LEU A 167 6.58 -19.15 2.42
C LEU A 167 6.89 -20.64 2.39
N ALA A 168 6.40 -21.43 3.36
CA ALA A 168 6.81 -22.83 3.53
C ALA A 168 6.56 -23.69 2.28
N ALA A 169 5.43 -23.50 1.61
CA ALA A 169 5.05 -24.26 0.42
C ALA A 169 5.67 -23.73 -0.90
N ASN A 170 6.62 -22.81 -0.86
CA ASN A 170 7.19 -22.12 -2.02
C ASN A 170 6.11 -21.42 -2.89
N PRO A 171 5.30 -20.54 -2.31
CA PRO A 171 4.27 -19.84 -3.06
C PRO A 171 4.89 -18.87 -4.07
N ARG A 172 4.21 -18.66 -5.21
CA ARG A 172 4.55 -17.60 -6.17
C ARG A 172 3.89 -16.26 -5.83
N ILE A 173 2.87 -16.30 -4.99
CA ILE A 173 2.07 -15.15 -4.59
C ILE A 173 2.00 -15.10 -3.07
N LEU A 174 2.20 -13.91 -2.51
CA LEU A 174 2.06 -13.64 -1.09
C LEU A 174 0.98 -12.58 -0.90
N LEU A 175 -0.08 -12.92 -0.19
CA LEU A 175 -1.15 -12.00 0.18
C LEU A 175 -0.95 -11.54 1.62
N SER A 176 -0.98 -10.25 1.85
CA SER A 176 -0.77 -9.62 3.17
C SER A 176 -1.99 -8.80 3.57
N ASP A 177 -2.72 -9.25 4.57
CA ASP A 177 -3.91 -8.58 5.11
C ASP A 177 -3.51 -7.81 6.39
N GLU A 178 -3.21 -6.51 6.26
CA GLU A 178 -2.81 -5.58 7.33
C GLU A 178 -1.69 -6.11 8.26
N ALA A 179 -0.67 -6.74 7.67
CA ALA A 179 0.37 -7.46 8.40
C ALA A 179 1.26 -6.60 9.32
N THR A 180 1.18 -5.29 9.24
CA THR A 180 2.00 -4.36 10.04
C THR A 180 1.19 -3.61 11.10
N SER A 181 -0.14 -3.63 11.04
CA SER A 181 -1.01 -2.81 11.91
C SER A 181 -0.91 -3.10 13.41
N ALA A 182 -0.35 -4.24 13.80
CA ALA A 182 -0.17 -4.65 15.20
C ALA A 182 1.29 -4.51 15.68
N LEU A 183 2.15 -3.84 14.90
CA LEU A 183 3.59 -3.70 15.17
C LEU A 183 3.94 -2.27 15.54
N ASP A 184 5.03 -2.13 16.30
CA ASP A 184 5.67 -0.84 16.49
C ASP A 184 6.39 -0.35 15.20
N PRO A 185 6.75 0.94 15.09
CA PRO A 185 7.35 1.48 13.86
C PRO A 185 8.64 0.77 13.42
N ASP A 186 9.53 0.42 14.36
CA ASP A 186 10.81 -0.21 14.05
C ASP A 186 10.60 -1.64 13.52
N ALA A 187 9.69 -2.39 14.16
CA ALA A 187 9.29 -3.71 13.69
C ALA A 187 8.62 -3.64 12.32
N THR A 188 7.77 -2.63 12.09
CA THR A 188 7.13 -2.39 10.79
C THR A 188 8.17 -2.19 9.68
N GLU A 189 9.15 -1.30 9.87
CA GLU A 189 10.21 -1.04 8.90
C GLU A 189 11.02 -2.31 8.61
N SER A 190 11.38 -3.05 9.65
CA SER A 190 12.08 -4.34 9.55
C SER A 190 11.30 -5.37 8.72
N ILE A 191 9.99 -5.49 8.94
CA ILE A 191 9.13 -6.41 8.18
C ILE A 191 8.97 -5.97 6.72
N LEU A 192 8.83 -4.67 6.45
CA LEU A 192 8.73 -4.17 5.08
C LEU A 192 10.03 -4.40 4.30
N THR A 193 11.18 -4.19 4.94
CA THR A 193 12.49 -4.48 4.37
C THR A 193 12.60 -5.97 4.05
N LEU A 194 12.22 -6.86 4.97
CA LEU A 194 12.19 -8.30 4.75
C LEU A 194 11.31 -8.67 3.56
N LEU A 195 10.09 -8.16 3.47
CA LEU A 195 9.17 -8.45 2.36
C LEU A 195 9.73 -7.96 1.01
N LYS A 196 10.37 -6.80 0.98
CA LYS A 196 11.02 -6.26 -0.23
C LYS A 196 12.20 -7.13 -0.68
N ASP A 197 13.01 -7.61 0.26
CA ASP A 197 14.10 -8.53 -0.02
C ASP A 197 13.60 -9.88 -0.53
N LEU A 198 12.53 -10.41 0.06
CA LEU A 198 11.87 -11.63 -0.39
C LEU A 198 11.33 -11.49 -1.81
N ASN A 199 10.65 -10.38 -2.12
CA ASN A 199 10.17 -10.08 -3.48
C ASN A 199 11.35 -10.09 -4.47
N ARG A 200 12.43 -9.37 -4.17
CA ARG A 200 13.62 -9.27 -5.04
C ARG A 200 14.37 -10.60 -5.20
N LYS A 201 14.60 -11.33 -4.11
CA LYS A 201 15.39 -12.57 -4.12
C LYS A 201 14.63 -13.76 -4.70
N LEU A 202 13.34 -13.86 -4.43
CA LEU A 202 12.51 -15.00 -4.81
C LEU A 202 11.62 -14.74 -6.02
N GLY A 203 11.51 -13.49 -6.50
CA GLY A 203 10.63 -13.11 -7.60
C GLY A 203 9.14 -13.31 -7.31
N ILE A 204 8.74 -13.34 -6.03
CA ILE A 204 7.35 -13.55 -5.63
C ILE A 204 6.52 -12.28 -5.85
N THR A 205 5.29 -12.45 -6.30
CA THR A 205 4.30 -11.36 -6.38
C THR A 205 3.70 -11.12 -5.00
N ILE A 206 3.68 -9.89 -4.53
CA ILE A 206 3.12 -9.56 -3.21
C ILE A 206 1.93 -8.62 -3.37
N VAL A 207 0.80 -8.95 -2.75
CA VAL A 207 -0.35 -8.05 -2.63
C VAL A 207 -0.50 -7.65 -1.17
N ILE A 208 -0.38 -6.35 -0.88
CA ILE A 208 -0.45 -5.80 0.48
C ILE A 208 -1.70 -4.96 0.64
N ILE A 209 -2.50 -5.31 1.63
CA ILE A 209 -3.59 -4.46 2.10
C ILE A 209 -3.12 -3.67 3.31
N THR A 210 -3.37 -2.37 3.30
CA THR A 210 -3.12 -1.50 4.44
C THR A 210 -3.97 -0.23 4.35
N HIS A 211 -4.13 0.44 5.47
CA HIS A 211 -4.60 1.83 5.54
C HIS A 211 -3.44 2.82 5.81
N GLU A 212 -2.22 2.31 5.94
CA GLU A 212 -1.01 3.09 6.24
C GLU A 212 -0.30 3.50 4.95
N MET A 213 -0.33 4.79 4.62
CA MET A 213 0.32 5.33 3.42
C MET A 213 1.84 5.15 3.42
N ALA A 214 2.46 5.20 4.60
CA ALA A 214 3.89 4.98 4.76
C ALA A 214 4.32 3.58 4.26
N VAL A 215 3.53 2.55 4.58
CA VAL A 215 3.77 1.17 4.11
C VAL A 215 3.79 1.12 2.59
N ILE A 216 2.78 1.72 1.92
CA ILE A 216 2.68 1.72 0.46
C ILE A 216 3.88 2.43 -0.17
N LYS A 217 4.23 3.62 0.32
CA LYS A 217 5.40 4.37 -0.17
C LYS A 217 6.71 3.58 -0.06
N THR A 218 6.85 2.78 1.01
CA THR A 218 8.09 2.05 1.30
C THR A 218 8.27 0.84 0.38
N ILE A 219 7.20 0.09 0.07
CA ILE A 219 7.38 -1.22 -0.53
C ILE A 219 6.66 -1.40 -1.88
N ALA A 220 5.52 -0.73 -2.14
CA ALA A 220 4.70 -1.02 -3.29
C ALA A 220 5.22 -0.35 -4.58
N ASP A 221 5.05 -1.04 -5.71
CA ASP A 221 5.32 -0.51 -7.05
C ASP A 221 4.09 0.18 -7.64
N ARG A 222 2.93 -0.45 -7.45
CA ARG A 222 1.62 0.03 -7.89
C ARG A 222 0.63 -0.03 -6.74
N VAL A 223 -0.43 0.76 -6.84
CA VAL A 223 -1.46 0.82 -5.79
C VAL A 223 -2.84 1.03 -6.40
N ALA A 224 -3.84 0.33 -5.84
CA ALA A 224 -5.26 0.59 -6.06
C ALA A 224 -5.88 1.22 -4.81
N VAL A 225 -6.71 2.22 -5.02
CA VAL A 225 -7.50 2.87 -3.98
C VAL A 225 -8.92 2.32 -4.03
N MET A 226 -9.38 1.76 -2.92
CA MET A 226 -10.74 1.23 -2.78
C MET A 226 -11.63 2.12 -1.93
N GLU A 227 -12.85 2.32 -2.41
CA GLU A 227 -13.94 3.00 -1.70
C GLU A 227 -15.25 2.27 -1.98
N GLU A 228 -16.03 1.98 -0.94
CA GLU A 228 -17.35 1.35 -1.04
C GLU A 228 -17.42 0.12 -1.96
N GLY A 229 -16.43 -0.77 -1.82
CA GLY A 229 -16.34 -2.01 -2.59
C GLY A 229 -15.88 -1.86 -4.03
N LYS A 230 -15.42 -0.69 -4.46
CA LYS A 230 -14.94 -0.41 -5.83
C LYS A 230 -13.49 0.06 -5.82
N ILE A 231 -12.78 -0.17 -6.93
CA ILE A 231 -11.52 0.51 -7.20
C ILE A 231 -11.88 1.86 -7.85
N VAL A 232 -11.50 2.95 -7.19
CA VAL A 232 -11.78 4.32 -7.65
C VAL A 232 -10.58 4.97 -8.33
N GLU A 233 -9.37 4.48 -8.04
CA GLU A 233 -8.14 4.93 -8.66
C GLU A 233 -7.08 3.84 -8.61
N GLU A 234 -6.25 3.75 -9.65
CA GLU A 234 -5.14 2.80 -9.76
C GLU A 234 -3.99 3.42 -10.54
N GLY A 235 -2.75 3.17 -10.11
CA GLY A 235 -1.56 3.68 -10.80
C GLY A 235 -0.26 3.24 -10.18
N SER A 236 0.87 3.80 -10.67
CA SER A 236 2.13 3.71 -9.94
C SER A 236 2.00 4.43 -8.60
N VAL A 237 2.77 3.99 -7.60
CA VAL A 237 2.73 4.66 -6.29
C VAL A 237 3.08 6.14 -6.44
N TYR A 238 4.08 6.46 -7.28
CA TYR A 238 4.45 7.85 -7.53
C TYR A 238 3.28 8.69 -8.09
N ASP A 239 2.59 8.20 -9.15
CA ASP A 239 1.50 8.95 -9.79
C ASP A 239 0.34 9.20 -8.82
N ILE A 240 -0.04 8.16 -8.06
CA ILE A 240 -1.13 8.27 -7.07
C ILE A 240 -0.81 9.29 -5.98
N PHE A 241 0.47 9.37 -5.54
CA PHE A 241 0.86 10.31 -4.48
C PHE A 241 1.15 11.72 -5.00
N SER A 242 1.63 11.87 -6.23
CA SER A 242 1.94 13.17 -6.83
C SER A 242 0.73 13.86 -7.46
N GLU A 243 -0.17 13.09 -8.09
CA GLU A 243 -1.32 13.60 -8.85
C GLU A 243 -2.61 12.82 -8.57
N PRO A 244 -3.11 12.81 -7.32
CA PRO A 244 -4.33 12.09 -6.97
C PRO A 244 -5.56 12.65 -7.68
N LYS A 245 -6.31 11.78 -8.37
CA LYS A 245 -7.48 12.16 -9.16
C LYS A 245 -8.78 12.01 -8.37
N ALA A 246 -8.94 10.92 -7.63
CA ALA A 246 -10.13 10.68 -6.83
C ALA A 246 -10.15 11.54 -5.55
N ALA A 247 -11.33 11.98 -5.13
CA ALA A 247 -11.49 12.81 -3.93
C ALA A 247 -10.98 12.08 -2.67
N ILE A 248 -11.26 10.78 -2.56
CA ILE A 248 -10.81 9.95 -1.44
C ILE A 248 -9.29 9.82 -1.42
N THR A 249 -8.63 9.68 -2.59
CA THR A 249 -7.16 9.60 -2.70
C THR A 249 -6.53 10.91 -2.23
N ARG A 250 -7.06 12.05 -2.67
CA ARG A 250 -6.61 13.37 -2.17
C ARG A 250 -6.71 13.48 -0.66
N LYS A 251 -7.84 13.02 -0.09
CA LYS A 251 -8.06 13.04 1.36
C LYS A 251 -7.06 12.15 2.12
N PHE A 252 -6.78 10.95 1.61
CA PHE A 252 -5.76 10.06 2.19
C PHE A 252 -4.37 10.68 2.19
N ILE A 253 -3.95 11.25 1.05
CA ILE A 253 -2.63 11.84 0.90
C ILE A 253 -2.50 13.09 1.78
N SER A 254 -3.50 13.97 1.76
CA SER A 254 -3.53 15.16 2.61
C SER A 254 -3.41 14.79 4.10
N SER A 255 -4.17 13.79 4.57
CA SER A 255 -4.13 13.36 5.98
C SER A 255 -2.80 12.74 6.39
N SER A 256 -2.06 12.12 5.47
CA SER A 256 -0.77 11.45 5.72
C SER A 256 0.44 12.36 5.49
N SER A 257 0.26 13.51 4.83
CA SER A 257 1.34 14.46 4.51
C SER A 257 1.40 15.58 5.53
N PRO A 258 2.61 15.97 6.00
CA PRO A 258 2.80 17.17 6.80
C PRO A 258 2.23 18.44 6.13
N LEU A 259 2.27 18.51 4.80
CA LEU A 259 1.71 19.63 4.03
C LEU A 259 0.19 19.73 4.13
N GLY A 260 -0.52 18.62 4.39
CA GLY A 260 -1.96 18.62 4.61
C GLY A 260 -2.42 19.36 5.89
N LYS A 261 -1.49 19.62 6.81
CA LYS A 261 -1.79 20.44 8.01
C LYS A 261 -2.16 21.88 7.68
N ILE A 262 -1.83 22.36 6.46
CA ILE A 262 -2.15 23.73 6.03
C ILE A 262 -3.65 23.98 6.04
N ASP A 263 -4.46 23.01 5.61
CA ASP A 263 -5.91 23.15 5.55
C ASP A 263 -6.49 23.45 6.93
N LYS A 264 -5.95 22.78 7.96
CA LYS A 264 -6.32 23.04 9.36
C LYS A 264 -5.87 24.41 9.83
N LEU A 265 -4.63 24.81 9.53
CA LEU A 265 -4.10 26.13 9.90
C LEU A 265 -4.90 27.27 9.24
N ILE A 266 -5.37 27.06 8.01
CA ILE A 266 -6.22 28.03 7.31
C ILE A 266 -7.60 28.10 7.96
N ALA A 267 -8.21 26.95 8.29
CA ALA A 267 -9.52 26.89 8.93
C ALA A 267 -9.54 27.46 10.35
N GLU A 268 -8.43 27.35 11.08
CA GLU A 268 -8.22 27.92 12.42
C GLU A 268 -7.78 29.39 12.39
N GLU A 269 -7.74 30.03 11.22
CA GLU A 269 -7.27 31.42 11.02
C GLU A 269 -5.90 31.70 11.66
N SER A 270 -5.01 30.72 11.64
CA SER A 270 -3.67 30.81 12.24
C SER A 270 -2.92 32.05 11.73
N SER A 271 -2.21 32.75 12.62
CA SER A 271 -1.35 33.86 12.26
C SER A 271 -0.28 33.52 11.21
N LEU A 272 0.11 32.24 11.12
CA LEU A 272 1.04 31.72 10.11
C LEU A 272 0.45 31.75 8.67
N THR A 273 -0.86 31.77 8.54
CA THR A 273 -1.55 31.73 7.23
C THR A 273 -2.24 33.04 6.87
N GLN A 274 -2.01 34.10 7.66
CA GLN A 274 -2.49 35.44 7.34
C GLN A 274 -1.56 36.05 6.29
N VAL A 275 -2.16 36.63 5.25
CA VAL A 275 -1.47 37.34 4.17
C VAL A 275 -1.76 38.81 4.26
N LYS A 276 -0.77 39.63 4.00
CA LYS A 276 -0.91 41.10 3.90
C LYS A 276 -1.19 41.50 2.45
N PRO A 277 -1.60 42.73 2.19
CA PRO A 277 -1.70 43.26 0.83
C PRO A 277 -0.38 43.06 0.07
N GLY A 278 -0.46 42.42 -1.11
CA GLY A 278 0.70 42.10 -1.93
C GLY A 278 1.40 40.74 -1.61
N GLU A 279 0.87 39.98 -0.67
CA GLU A 279 1.40 38.64 -0.33
C GLU A 279 0.48 37.54 -0.88
N LEU A 280 1.09 36.37 -1.17
CA LEU A 280 0.39 35.15 -1.58
C LEU A 280 0.77 34.01 -0.65
N LEU A 281 -0.22 33.31 -0.08
CA LEU A 281 0.03 32.00 0.50
C LEU A 281 0.03 30.96 -0.61
N VAL A 282 1.17 30.38 -0.89
CA VAL A 282 1.36 29.44 -2.01
C VAL A 282 1.79 28.07 -1.50
N LYS A 283 1.34 27.03 -2.22
CA LYS A 283 1.84 25.67 -2.10
C LYS A 283 2.60 25.35 -3.38
N LEU A 284 3.88 25.08 -3.23
CA LEU A 284 4.84 24.76 -4.28
C LEU A 284 5.07 23.26 -4.28
N ILE A 285 4.65 22.55 -5.33
CA ILE A 285 4.75 21.10 -5.43
C ILE A 285 5.83 20.77 -6.47
N PHE A 286 6.86 20.05 -6.03
CA PHE A 286 7.95 19.61 -6.90
C PHE A 286 7.53 18.41 -7.74
N GLN A 287 7.69 18.53 -9.06
CA GLN A 287 7.44 17.45 -10.01
C GLN A 287 8.71 16.64 -10.28
N LYS A 288 8.55 15.52 -10.99
CA LYS A 288 9.57 14.50 -11.22
C LYS A 288 10.90 15.05 -11.77
N ASP A 289 10.84 16.08 -12.62
CA ASP A 289 11.99 16.63 -13.33
C ASP A 289 12.62 17.84 -12.62
N CYS A 290 12.13 18.20 -11.43
CA CYS A 290 12.60 19.36 -10.64
C CYS A 290 13.83 19.05 -9.76
N VAL A 291 14.59 17.98 -10.04
CA VAL A 291 15.66 17.51 -9.16
C VAL A 291 16.98 18.23 -9.44
N GLY A 292 17.55 18.85 -8.39
CA GLY A 292 18.93 19.34 -8.39
C GLY A 292 19.11 20.81 -8.77
N GLU A 293 18.05 21.55 -9.06
CA GLU A 293 18.12 22.98 -9.35
C GLU A 293 17.74 23.83 -8.13
N HIS A 294 18.44 24.94 -7.95
CA HIS A 294 18.14 25.94 -6.90
C HIS A 294 16.92 26.80 -7.28
N VAL A 295 15.82 26.18 -7.76
CA VAL A 295 14.69 26.88 -8.39
C VAL A 295 14.09 27.95 -7.48
N LEU A 296 13.86 27.63 -6.20
CA LEU A 296 13.27 28.58 -5.25
C LEU A 296 14.19 29.78 -5.01
N THR A 297 15.47 29.54 -4.77
CA THR A 297 16.48 30.59 -4.54
C THR A 297 16.69 31.42 -5.79
N THR A 298 16.75 30.77 -6.97
CA THR A 298 16.86 31.46 -8.27
C THR A 298 15.65 32.35 -8.52
N THR A 299 14.43 31.86 -8.23
CA THR A 299 13.21 32.64 -8.38
C THR A 299 13.23 33.87 -7.47
N ALA A 300 13.55 33.68 -6.20
CA ALA A 300 13.63 34.78 -5.22
C ALA A 300 14.62 35.86 -5.67
N GLN A 301 15.83 35.47 -6.05
CA GLN A 301 16.88 36.42 -6.48
C GLN A 301 16.56 37.12 -7.81
N ARG A 302 16.09 36.35 -8.82
CA ARG A 302 15.85 36.86 -10.17
C ARG A 302 14.70 37.87 -10.24
N PHE A 303 13.68 37.63 -9.44
CA PHE A 303 12.46 38.45 -9.46
C PHE A 303 12.29 39.32 -8.23
N ALA A 304 13.33 39.44 -7.37
CA ALA A 304 13.29 40.19 -6.12
C ALA A 304 12.06 39.84 -5.27
N LEU A 305 11.86 38.53 -5.04
CA LEU A 305 10.76 37.99 -4.24
C LEU A 305 11.30 37.45 -2.92
N ASP A 306 10.51 37.59 -1.87
CA ASP A 306 10.76 36.94 -0.59
C ASP A 306 9.84 35.75 -0.42
N LEU A 307 10.38 34.60 0.05
CA LEU A 307 9.63 33.41 0.37
C LEU A 307 9.80 33.06 1.85
N ASN A 308 8.75 33.25 2.62
CA ASN A 308 8.71 32.82 4.02
C ASN A 308 8.08 31.41 4.11
N ILE A 309 8.91 30.39 4.39
CA ILE A 309 8.48 28.99 4.44
C ILE A 309 7.75 28.72 5.75
N ILE A 310 6.52 28.20 5.66
CA ILE A 310 5.70 27.79 6.81
C ILE A 310 5.80 26.28 7.02
N LEU A 311 5.67 25.51 5.95
CA LEU A 311 5.76 24.05 5.97
C LEU A 311 6.61 23.59 4.78
N ALA A 312 7.48 22.61 4.99
CA ALA A 312 8.20 21.94 3.92
C ALA A 312 8.25 20.43 4.19
N ASN A 313 8.01 19.66 3.16
CA ASN A 313 8.16 18.21 3.19
C ASN A 313 8.52 17.73 1.80
N VAL A 314 9.73 17.22 1.63
CA VAL A 314 10.21 16.60 0.40
C VAL A 314 10.76 15.24 0.74
N GLU A 315 10.15 14.22 0.16
CA GLU A 315 10.54 12.83 0.28
C GLU A 315 11.05 12.33 -1.09
N TYR A 316 11.83 11.27 -1.11
CA TYR A 316 12.21 10.60 -2.34
C TYR A 316 11.45 9.29 -2.47
N LEU A 317 10.66 9.16 -3.52
CA LEU A 317 9.89 7.96 -3.83
C LEU A 317 10.38 7.37 -5.14
N HIS A 318 10.97 6.17 -5.07
CA HIS A 318 11.59 5.50 -6.22
C HIS A 318 12.57 6.39 -7.00
N GLY A 319 13.36 7.20 -6.28
CA GLY A 319 14.36 8.10 -6.86
C GLY A 319 13.81 9.42 -7.39
N ASN A 320 12.51 9.67 -7.26
CA ASN A 320 11.89 10.92 -7.67
C ASN A 320 11.46 11.75 -6.44
N PRO A 321 11.55 13.08 -6.46
CA PRO A 321 11.07 13.92 -5.39
C PRO A 321 9.54 13.86 -5.33
N LEU A 322 9.02 13.81 -4.12
CA LEU A 322 7.59 13.87 -3.83
C LEU A 322 7.36 14.84 -2.68
N GLY A 323 6.49 15.81 -2.87
CA GLY A 323 6.17 16.79 -1.84
C GLY A 323 6.39 18.22 -2.30
N GLY A 324 6.70 19.12 -1.37
CA GLY A 324 6.82 20.53 -1.69
C GLY A 324 7.01 21.42 -0.48
N THR A 325 6.73 22.70 -0.69
CA THR A 325 6.85 23.75 0.30
C THR A 325 5.60 24.61 0.30
N ILE A 326 5.15 25.00 1.48
CA ILE A 326 4.09 26.00 1.66
C ILE A 326 4.70 27.20 2.32
N GLY A 327 4.47 28.37 1.75
CA GLY A 327 5.02 29.61 2.28
C GLY A 327 4.25 30.83 1.78
N ILE A 328 4.59 31.96 2.36
CA ILE A 328 4.13 33.26 1.93
C ILE A 328 5.16 33.83 0.96
N LEU A 329 4.73 34.06 -0.28
CA LEU A 329 5.50 34.69 -1.34
C LEU A 329 5.11 36.18 -1.39
N SER A 330 6.09 37.07 -1.28
CA SER A 330 5.87 38.53 -1.26
C SER A 330 6.78 39.24 -2.26
N GLY A 331 6.29 40.37 -2.78
CA GLY A 331 6.97 41.21 -3.77
C GLY A 331 6.02 42.06 -4.58
N GLU A 332 6.56 42.78 -5.56
CA GLU A 332 5.71 43.55 -6.49
C GLU A 332 4.83 42.62 -7.34
N ALA A 333 3.59 43.05 -7.62
CA ALA A 333 2.60 42.21 -8.29
C ALA A 333 3.06 41.66 -9.66
N GLU A 334 3.81 42.46 -10.43
CA GLU A 334 4.37 42.03 -11.71
C GLU A 334 5.45 40.97 -11.54
N ASN A 335 6.29 41.14 -10.51
CA ASN A 335 7.37 40.21 -10.17
C ASN A 335 6.84 38.87 -9.63
N LEU A 336 5.76 38.90 -8.83
CA LEU A 336 5.05 37.69 -8.38
C LEU A 336 4.54 36.87 -9.55
N GLN A 337 3.91 37.52 -10.55
CA GLN A 337 3.43 36.81 -11.74
C GLN A 337 4.58 36.18 -12.56
N LYS A 338 5.69 36.94 -12.74
CA LYS A 338 6.88 36.44 -13.45
C LYS A 338 7.54 35.28 -12.69
N GLY A 339 7.63 35.39 -11.36
CA GLY A 339 8.18 34.35 -10.51
C GLY A 339 7.35 33.07 -10.52
N ILE A 340 6.02 33.19 -10.43
CA ILE A 340 5.11 32.03 -10.53
C ILE A 340 5.29 31.32 -11.88
N ARG A 341 5.28 32.07 -12.99
CA ARG A 341 5.48 31.50 -14.32
C ARG A 341 6.84 30.81 -14.45
N PHE A 342 7.89 31.40 -13.91
CA PHE A 342 9.23 30.78 -13.90
C PHE A 342 9.26 29.48 -13.09
N LEU A 343 8.58 29.41 -11.93
CA LEU A 343 8.44 28.20 -11.15
C LEU A 343 7.73 27.09 -11.95
N GLU A 344 6.63 27.44 -12.65
CA GLU A 344 5.86 26.48 -13.47
C GLU A 344 6.66 25.99 -14.68
N GLU A 345 7.42 26.87 -15.34
CA GLU A 345 8.34 26.52 -16.45
C GLU A 345 9.48 25.59 -15.98
N ASN A 346 9.81 25.61 -14.68
CA ASN A 346 10.84 24.75 -14.06
C ASN A 346 10.22 23.59 -13.25
N HIS A 347 9.07 23.09 -13.67
CA HIS A 347 8.42 21.89 -13.12
C HIS A 347 8.03 22.00 -11.62
N VAL A 348 7.77 23.21 -11.15
CA VAL A 348 7.17 23.45 -9.83
C VAL A 348 5.71 23.87 -10.03
N ARG A 349 4.76 23.03 -9.68
CA ARG A 349 3.34 23.40 -9.71
C ARG A 349 3.04 24.37 -8.57
N VAL A 350 2.48 25.53 -8.90
CA VAL A 350 2.11 26.56 -7.94
C VAL A 350 0.60 26.56 -7.71
N GLU A 351 0.20 26.39 -6.46
CA GLU A 351 -1.19 26.46 -6.03
C GLU A 351 -1.32 27.65 -5.06
N VAL A 352 -2.11 28.67 -5.45
CA VAL A 352 -2.37 29.82 -4.57
C VAL A 352 -3.51 29.46 -3.62
N LEU A 353 -3.20 29.38 -2.31
CA LEU A 353 -4.14 29.02 -1.25
C LEU A 353 -4.89 30.25 -0.71
N LYS A 354 -4.19 31.41 -0.60
CA LYS A 354 -4.77 32.71 -0.27
C LYS A 354 -4.10 33.80 -1.09
N ASP A 355 -4.88 34.76 -1.57
CA ASP A 355 -4.40 35.90 -2.36
C ASP A 355 -4.67 37.19 -1.61
N GLY A 356 -3.63 37.81 -1.09
CA GLY A 356 -3.71 39.12 -0.43
C GLY A 356 -3.63 40.30 -1.39
N ARG A 357 -3.64 40.09 -2.71
CA ARG A 357 -3.69 41.16 -3.72
C ARG A 357 -5.13 41.59 -4.05
N VAL A 358 -6.09 40.79 -3.61
CA VAL A 358 -7.52 41.06 -3.83
C VAL A 358 -8.10 41.55 -2.52
N ASP A 359 -8.54 42.83 -2.49
CA ASP A 359 -9.39 43.39 -1.42
C ASP A 359 -10.85 42.98 -1.63
#